data_082606f85309e161a3e90b00945e37ac
#
_entry.id   082606f85309e161a3e90b00945e37ac
#
_cell.length_a   1.000
_cell.length_b   1.000
_cell.length_c   1.000
_cell.angle_alpha   90.00
_cell.angle_beta   90.00
_cell.angle_gamma   90.00
#
_symmetry.space_group_name_H-M   'P 1'
#
loop_
_entity.id
_entity.type
_entity.pdbx_description
1 polymer ?
#
loop_
_entity_poly.entity_id
_entity_poly.type
_entity_poly.pdbx_seq_one_letter_code
_entity_poly.pdbx_strand_id
1 'polypeptide(L)'
;MTATVCLKATRSFLKLNPLPFSRSLSHPKHHHFLSFPKTRISNFATVTMSSSSVVEHIVLFKVKDDTDPSKVNSMVNGLNGLTSLDLTLHLTAGPLLRTRSSPFAFTHLLHSRYKTKDDLAAYTVHPGHLSVVKESVLPICDDVMAVDWVADGLTGPVGPSPGSAIRVTFLKLKEELGEAAKGEILEVIKGIKGKFGEVGQISVGENFSPARAKGYSIASVAVFFEGVSEMEAVDSKEELAKLEKDKVREYLDSVIVLDYVVPSPQSASL
;
A
#
# COMPACT_ATOMS: atom_id res chain seq x y z
N MET A 1 3.94 -13.49 32.40
CA MET A 1 3.24 -12.18 32.32
C MET A 1 3.03 -11.78 30.87
N THR A 2 2.44 -12.62 30.00
CA THR A 2 2.42 -12.43 28.53
C THR A 2 1.00 -12.46 27.92
N ALA A 3 -0.04 -12.62 28.71
CA ALA A 3 -1.42 -12.72 28.20
C ALA A 3 -2.15 -11.37 28.02
N THR A 4 -1.63 -10.26 28.58
CA THR A 4 -2.35 -8.98 28.64
C THR A 4 -2.17 -8.09 27.40
N VAL A 5 -1.13 -8.27 26.62
CA VAL A 5 -0.81 -7.43 25.45
C VAL A 5 -1.64 -7.83 24.24
N CYS A 6 -1.96 -9.11 24.09
CA CYS A 6 -2.74 -9.64 22.94
C CYS A 6 -4.21 -9.20 22.94
N LEU A 7 -4.83 -9.01 24.13
CA LEU A 7 -6.23 -8.58 24.25
C LEU A 7 -6.48 -7.12 23.86
N LYS A 8 -5.47 -6.25 23.91
CA LYS A 8 -5.62 -4.84 23.50
C LYS A 8 -5.66 -4.67 21.98
N ALA A 9 -4.99 -5.52 21.23
CA ALA A 9 -5.00 -5.49 19.76
C ALA A 9 -6.38 -5.88 19.19
N THR A 10 -7.06 -6.86 19.81
CA THR A 10 -8.37 -7.33 19.35
C THR A 10 -9.50 -6.32 19.51
N ARG A 11 -9.43 -5.41 20.51
CA ARG A 11 -10.47 -4.39 20.71
C ARG A 11 -10.40 -3.23 19.70
N SER A 12 -9.26 -2.99 19.06
CA SER A 12 -9.12 -1.93 18.04
C SER A 12 -9.72 -2.31 16.69
N PHE A 13 -9.91 -3.60 16.39
CA PHE A 13 -10.52 -4.05 15.13
C PHE A 13 -12.03 -3.80 15.05
N LEU A 14 -12.70 -3.56 16.18
CA LEU A 14 -14.18 -3.52 16.26
C LEU A 14 -14.77 -2.12 16.48
N LYS A 15 -13.97 -1.04 16.48
CA LYS A 15 -14.47 0.32 16.65
C LYS A 15 -14.26 1.16 15.38
N LEU A 16 -15.09 0.90 14.38
CA LEU A 16 -15.39 1.86 13.30
C LEU A 16 -16.86 2.26 13.48
N ASN A 17 -17.08 3.48 13.93
CA ASN A 17 -18.42 4.08 13.97
C ASN A 17 -18.87 4.39 12.54
N PRO A 18 -20.11 4.05 12.15
CA PRO A 18 -20.64 4.44 10.85
C PRO A 18 -20.96 5.94 10.83
N LEU A 19 -20.54 6.64 9.80
CA LEU A 19 -20.94 8.01 9.49
C LEU A 19 -22.37 8.04 8.96
N PRO A 20 -23.15 9.09 9.25
CA PRO A 20 -24.57 9.16 8.85
C PRO A 20 -24.72 9.47 7.36
N PHE A 21 -25.58 8.69 6.68
CA PHE A 21 -26.02 8.89 5.31
C PHE A 21 -26.95 10.12 5.21
N SER A 22 -26.60 11.06 4.35
CA SER A 22 -27.53 12.09 3.87
C SER A 22 -27.91 11.78 2.42
N ARG A 23 -29.20 11.46 2.19
CA ARG A 23 -29.78 11.29 0.85
C ARG A 23 -30.25 12.64 0.34
N SER A 24 -29.81 13.02 -0.84
CA SER A 24 -30.45 14.07 -1.65
C SER A 24 -30.94 13.46 -2.96
N LEU A 25 -32.27 13.54 -3.16
CA LEU A 25 -32.97 13.16 -4.39
C LEU A 25 -33.13 14.40 -5.25
N SER A 26 -32.67 14.35 -6.50
CA SER A 26 -33.15 15.33 -7.51
C SER A 26 -33.43 14.63 -8.84
N HIS A 27 -34.62 14.92 -9.37
CA HIS A 27 -35.22 14.37 -10.59
C HIS A 27 -34.66 15.04 -11.85
N PRO A 28 -34.64 14.35 -13.01
CA PRO A 28 -34.22 14.94 -14.28
C PRO A 28 -35.40 15.61 -15.02
N LYS A 29 -35.18 16.78 -15.61
CA LYS A 29 -36.07 17.41 -16.62
C LYS A 29 -35.49 17.14 -18.02
N HIS A 30 -36.36 16.58 -18.87
CA HIS A 30 -36.17 16.45 -20.32
C HIS A 30 -36.23 17.82 -21.02
N HIS A 31 -35.28 18.06 -21.91
CA HIS A 31 -35.46 19.00 -23.02
C HIS A 31 -34.91 18.42 -24.31
N HIS A 32 -35.79 18.32 -25.32
CA HIS A 32 -35.46 18.05 -26.72
C HIS A 32 -34.74 19.26 -27.32
N PHE A 33 -33.67 19.04 -28.08
CA PHE A 33 -33.25 20.00 -29.10
C PHE A 33 -32.66 19.33 -30.35
N LEU A 34 -32.96 19.99 -31.47
CA LEU A 34 -32.87 19.54 -32.84
C LEU A 34 -31.45 19.44 -33.39
N SER A 35 -31.29 18.56 -34.36
CA SER A 35 -30.08 18.21 -35.12
C SER A 35 -29.71 19.28 -36.15
N PHE A 36 -28.37 19.56 -36.28
CA PHE A 36 -27.77 20.15 -37.49
C PHE A 36 -26.48 19.39 -37.86
N PRO A 37 -26.08 19.37 -39.16
CA PRO A 37 -25.13 18.42 -39.67
C PRO A 37 -23.65 18.86 -39.65
N LYS A 38 -22.81 17.90 -39.67
CA LYS A 38 -21.37 17.77 -39.55
C LYS A 38 -20.50 18.64 -40.44
N THR A 39 -19.48 19.19 -39.81
CA THR A 39 -18.16 19.42 -40.44
C THR A 39 -17.14 18.50 -39.78
N ARG A 40 -16.46 17.71 -40.58
CA ARG A 40 -15.46 16.72 -40.18
C ARG A 40 -14.16 17.44 -39.81
N ILE A 41 -13.91 17.66 -38.52
CA ILE A 41 -12.59 18.04 -38.02
C ILE A 41 -11.93 16.76 -37.56
N SER A 42 -10.77 16.42 -38.12
CA SER A 42 -9.93 15.29 -37.66
C SER A 42 -9.45 15.61 -36.24
N ASN A 43 -10.09 14.98 -35.26
CA ASN A 43 -9.62 15.03 -33.89
C ASN A 43 -8.35 14.19 -33.78
N PHE A 44 -7.21 14.86 -33.68
CA PHE A 44 -6.09 14.28 -32.97
C PHE A 44 -6.59 14.00 -31.54
N ALA A 45 -6.87 12.75 -31.24
CA ALA A 45 -7.13 12.31 -29.89
C ALA A 45 -5.83 12.50 -29.10
N THR A 46 -5.75 13.61 -28.37
CA THR A 46 -4.78 13.72 -27.28
C THR A 46 -5.15 12.61 -26.31
N VAL A 47 -4.35 11.55 -26.26
CA VAL A 47 -4.44 10.53 -25.22
C VAL A 47 -4.05 11.24 -23.93
N THR A 48 -5.04 11.79 -23.24
CA THR A 48 -4.88 12.19 -21.85
C THR A 48 -4.63 10.91 -21.07
N MET A 49 -3.38 10.69 -20.68
CA MET A 49 -3.04 9.69 -19.69
C MET A 49 -3.85 10.03 -18.44
N SER A 50 -4.91 9.29 -18.19
CA SER A 50 -5.69 9.41 -16.98
C SER A 50 -4.78 9.00 -15.82
N SER A 51 -4.32 9.98 -15.04
CA SER A 51 -3.65 9.70 -13.79
C SER A 51 -4.68 9.11 -12.84
N SER A 52 -4.50 7.86 -12.45
CA SER A 52 -5.39 7.22 -11.49
C SER A 52 -4.95 7.52 -10.06
N SER A 53 -5.92 7.88 -9.23
CA SER A 53 -5.75 7.87 -7.78
C SER A 53 -6.12 6.47 -7.26
N VAL A 54 -5.32 5.93 -6.35
CA VAL A 54 -5.61 4.67 -5.66
C VAL A 54 -5.37 4.82 -4.16
N VAL A 55 -6.03 3.98 -3.39
CA VAL A 55 -5.73 3.82 -1.97
C VAL A 55 -4.77 2.65 -1.82
N GLU A 56 -3.62 2.91 -1.24
CA GLU A 56 -2.62 1.92 -0.88
C GLU A 56 -2.87 1.42 0.54
N HIS A 57 -2.71 0.13 0.74
CA HIS A 57 -2.79 -0.52 2.03
C HIS A 57 -1.64 -1.52 2.17
N ILE A 58 -0.76 -1.26 3.12
CA ILE A 58 0.35 -2.17 3.47
C ILE A 58 0.12 -2.69 4.89
N VAL A 59 0.20 -4.00 5.04
CA VAL A 59 0.21 -4.64 6.36
C VAL A 59 1.51 -5.41 6.54
N LEU A 60 2.17 -5.19 7.67
CA LEU A 60 3.37 -5.91 8.08
C LEU A 60 3.02 -6.87 9.22
N PHE A 61 3.55 -8.07 9.16
CA PHE A 61 3.33 -9.13 10.15
C PHE A 61 4.65 -9.59 10.74
N LYS A 62 4.73 -9.67 12.08
CA LYS A 62 5.75 -10.45 12.79
C LYS A 62 5.15 -11.81 13.11
N VAL A 63 5.45 -12.81 12.31
CA VAL A 63 5.12 -14.20 12.62
C VAL A 63 6.03 -14.68 13.76
N LYS A 64 5.48 -15.46 14.69
CA LYS A 64 6.22 -16.07 15.80
C LYS A 64 7.29 -17.01 15.26
N ASP A 65 8.45 -17.00 15.90
CA ASP A 65 9.63 -17.71 15.39
C ASP A 65 9.45 -19.24 15.40
N ASP A 66 8.63 -19.79 16.29
CA ASP A 66 8.32 -21.20 16.46
C ASP A 66 7.06 -21.67 15.70
N THR A 67 6.53 -20.83 14.80
CA THR A 67 5.32 -21.17 14.03
C THR A 67 5.57 -22.27 13.03
N ASP A 68 4.72 -23.30 13.05
CA ASP A 68 4.73 -24.36 12.05
C ASP A 68 4.63 -23.80 10.62
N PRO A 69 5.50 -24.21 9.68
CA PRO A 69 5.47 -23.72 8.29
C PRO A 69 4.12 -23.90 7.59
N SER A 70 3.38 -24.95 7.93
CA SER A 70 2.03 -25.17 7.34
C SER A 70 1.04 -24.09 7.74
N LYS A 71 1.14 -23.57 8.97
CA LYS A 71 0.30 -22.45 9.44
C LYS A 71 0.70 -21.14 8.78
N VAL A 72 2.00 -20.90 8.57
CA VAL A 72 2.50 -19.73 7.83
C VAL A 72 1.98 -19.77 6.39
N ASN A 73 2.07 -20.93 5.72
CA ASN A 73 1.53 -21.13 4.38
C ASN A 73 0.02 -20.91 4.34
N SER A 74 -0.73 -21.40 5.34
CA SER A 74 -2.17 -21.18 5.45
C SER A 74 -2.52 -19.70 5.60
N MET A 75 -1.75 -18.95 6.39
CA MET A 75 -1.90 -17.49 6.51
C MET A 75 -1.66 -16.80 5.16
N VAL A 76 -0.56 -17.08 4.48
CA VAL A 76 -0.21 -16.47 3.20
C VAL A 76 -1.26 -16.80 2.13
N ASN A 77 -1.69 -18.06 2.05
CA ASN A 77 -2.72 -18.50 1.11
C ASN A 77 -4.08 -17.87 1.42
N GLY A 78 -4.47 -17.81 2.69
CA GLY A 78 -5.69 -17.14 3.12
C GLY A 78 -5.70 -15.66 2.77
N LEU A 79 -4.59 -14.94 3.02
CA LEU A 79 -4.45 -13.53 2.67
C LEU A 79 -4.53 -13.32 1.13
N ASN A 80 -3.80 -14.11 0.33
CA ASN A 80 -3.86 -14.02 -1.13
C ASN A 80 -5.25 -14.40 -1.68
N GLY A 81 -5.96 -15.32 -1.03
CA GLY A 81 -7.33 -15.70 -1.38
C GLY A 81 -8.35 -14.57 -1.27
N LEU A 82 -8.04 -13.49 -0.53
CA LEU A 82 -8.92 -12.32 -0.40
C LEU A 82 -9.08 -11.52 -1.69
N THR A 83 -8.28 -11.80 -2.72
CA THR A 83 -8.52 -11.28 -4.09
C THR A 83 -9.89 -11.66 -4.62
N SER A 84 -10.48 -12.78 -4.16
CA SER A 84 -11.81 -13.24 -4.56
C SER A 84 -12.97 -12.36 -4.05
N LEU A 85 -12.70 -11.37 -3.22
CA LEU A 85 -13.72 -10.46 -2.68
C LEU A 85 -14.16 -9.36 -3.66
N ASP A 86 -13.50 -9.23 -4.82
CA ASP A 86 -13.78 -8.21 -5.86
C ASP A 86 -13.78 -6.75 -5.35
N LEU A 87 -13.15 -6.51 -4.19
CA LEU A 87 -13.02 -5.19 -3.58
C LEU A 87 -11.66 -4.56 -3.83
N THR A 88 -10.69 -5.36 -4.27
CA THR A 88 -9.30 -4.92 -4.46
C THR A 88 -8.96 -4.75 -5.92
N LEU A 89 -8.18 -3.73 -6.25
CA LEU A 89 -7.55 -3.57 -7.56
C LEU A 89 -6.30 -4.44 -7.71
N HIS A 90 -5.64 -4.69 -6.59
CA HIS A 90 -4.45 -5.52 -6.46
C HIS A 90 -4.35 -6.02 -5.03
N LEU A 91 -3.90 -7.25 -4.86
CA LEU A 91 -3.54 -7.81 -3.55
C LEU A 91 -2.48 -8.88 -3.72
N THR A 92 -1.46 -8.82 -2.87
CA THR A 92 -0.42 -9.85 -2.75
C THR A 92 0.08 -9.92 -1.32
N ALA A 93 0.40 -11.12 -0.84
CA ALA A 93 1.00 -11.34 0.48
C ALA A 93 2.07 -12.43 0.41
N GLY A 94 3.12 -12.27 1.21
CA GLY A 94 4.22 -13.23 1.28
C GLY A 94 5.33 -12.81 2.23
N PRO A 95 6.42 -13.60 2.31
CA PRO A 95 7.57 -13.27 3.13
C PRO A 95 8.32 -12.06 2.56
N LEU A 96 8.93 -11.27 3.44
CA LEU A 96 9.86 -10.22 3.03
C LEU A 96 11.09 -10.82 2.35
N LEU A 97 11.58 -10.17 1.30
CA LEU A 97 12.86 -10.49 0.71
C LEU A 97 14.00 -10.14 1.68
N ARG A 98 13.93 -8.91 2.23
CA ARG A 98 14.91 -8.41 3.21
C ARG A 98 14.39 -7.17 3.95
N THR A 99 14.90 -6.99 5.16
CA THR A 99 14.75 -5.75 5.94
C THR A 99 16.02 -4.93 5.80
N ARG A 100 15.91 -3.70 5.27
CA ARG A 100 17.06 -2.79 5.11
C ARG A 100 17.21 -1.87 6.32
N SER A 101 16.09 -1.42 6.88
CA SER A 101 16.04 -0.63 8.11
C SER A 101 14.68 -0.86 8.77
N SER A 102 14.68 -1.21 10.03
CA SER A 102 13.46 -1.30 10.84
C SER A 102 13.83 -1.47 12.32
N PRO A 103 13.14 -0.79 13.24
CA PRO A 103 13.21 -1.07 14.67
C PRO A 103 12.36 -2.30 15.06
N PHE A 104 11.64 -2.92 14.10
CA PHE A 104 10.77 -4.07 14.31
C PHE A 104 11.22 -5.25 13.45
N ALA A 105 11.00 -6.49 13.95
CA ALA A 105 11.37 -7.72 13.28
C ALA A 105 10.20 -8.29 12.45
N PHE A 106 9.65 -7.51 11.51
CA PHE A 106 8.61 -8.01 10.60
C PHE A 106 9.17 -9.08 9.66
N THR A 107 8.33 -10.06 9.33
CA THR A 107 8.72 -11.23 8.51
C THR A 107 7.92 -11.33 7.21
N HIS A 108 6.69 -10.83 7.19
CA HIS A 108 5.76 -10.91 6.06
C HIS A 108 5.13 -9.55 5.78
N LEU A 109 4.69 -9.39 4.54
CA LEU A 109 4.03 -8.20 4.04
C LEU A 109 2.78 -8.60 3.24
N LEU A 110 1.72 -7.80 3.37
CA LEU A 110 0.60 -7.74 2.43
C LEU A 110 0.61 -6.34 1.80
N HIS A 111 0.49 -6.30 0.48
CA HIS A 111 0.27 -5.09 -0.31
C HIS A 111 -1.06 -5.21 -1.04
N SER A 112 -1.93 -4.23 -0.87
CA SER A 112 -3.18 -4.17 -1.63
C SER A 112 -3.54 -2.74 -2.02
N ARG A 113 -4.28 -2.61 -3.13
CA ARG A 113 -4.77 -1.36 -3.70
C ARG A 113 -6.27 -1.36 -3.85
N TYR A 114 -6.89 -0.23 -3.58
CA TYR A 114 -8.33 -0.02 -3.67
C TYR A 114 -8.60 1.22 -4.52
N LYS A 115 -9.78 1.26 -5.13
CA LYS A 115 -10.21 2.42 -5.91
C LYS A 115 -10.53 3.62 -5.00
N THR A 116 -11.11 3.35 -3.83
CA THR A 116 -11.55 4.37 -2.88
C THR A 116 -11.27 3.97 -1.44
N LYS A 117 -11.32 4.94 -0.52
CA LYS A 117 -11.28 4.66 0.93
C LYS A 117 -12.48 3.84 1.40
N ASP A 118 -13.63 3.98 0.75
CA ASP A 118 -14.84 3.22 1.07
C ASP A 118 -14.68 1.75 0.69
N ASP A 119 -14.00 1.44 -0.43
CA ASP A 119 -13.67 0.06 -0.80
C ASP A 119 -12.73 -0.59 0.22
N LEU A 120 -11.70 0.13 0.68
CA LEU A 120 -10.84 -0.34 1.77
C LEU A 120 -11.65 -0.55 3.06
N ALA A 121 -12.54 0.37 3.41
CA ALA A 121 -13.40 0.24 4.59
C ALA A 121 -14.31 -1.00 4.47
N ALA A 122 -14.93 -1.21 3.30
CA ALA A 122 -15.75 -2.40 3.03
C ALA A 122 -14.94 -3.70 3.15
N TYR A 123 -13.71 -3.71 2.61
CA TYR A 123 -12.80 -4.86 2.73
C TYR A 123 -12.48 -5.16 4.20
N THR A 124 -12.15 -4.15 5.01
CA THR A 124 -11.73 -4.38 6.41
C THR A 124 -12.83 -4.99 7.28
N VAL A 125 -14.09 -4.75 6.97
CA VAL A 125 -15.24 -5.30 7.70
C VAL A 125 -15.85 -6.54 7.04
N HIS A 126 -15.35 -6.94 5.87
CA HIS A 126 -15.90 -8.08 5.14
C HIS A 126 -15.73 -9.37 5.93
N PRO A 127 -16.78 -10.24 6.05
CA PRO A 127 -16.70 -11.47 6.83
C PRO A 127 -15.54 -12.39 6.43
N GLY A 128 -15.24 -12.50 5.13
CA GLY A 128 -14.10 -13.29 4.63
C GLY A 128 -12.76 -12.75 5.11
N HIS A 129 -12.55 -11.42 5.09
CA HIS A 129 -11.35 -10.79 5.65
C HIS A 129 -11.24 -11.05 7.15
N LEU A 130 -12.33 -10.85 7.91
CA LEU A 130 -12.35 -11.04 9.36
C LEU A 130 -12.07 -12.50 9.75
N SER A 131 -12.58 -13.48 8.97
CA SER A 131 -12.29 -14.90 9.18
C SER A 131 -10.81 -15.21 9.00
N VAL A 132 -10.17 -14.77 7.88
CA VAL A 132 -8.74 -14.98 7.63
C VAL A 132 -7.90 -14.36 8.74
N VAL A 133 -8.21 -13.10 9.13
CA VAL A 133 -7.48 -12.42 10.21
C VAL A 133 -7.59 -13.20 11.52
N LYS A 134 -8.81 -13.59 11.92
CA LYS A 134 -9.07 -14.28 13.18
C LYS A 134 -8.46 -15.68 13.23
N GLU A 135 -8.57 -16.42 12.14
CA GLU A 135 -8.24 -17.85 12.12
C GLU A 135 -6.81 -18.14 11.69
N SER A 136 -6.23 -17.30 10.82
CA SER A 136 -4.91 -17.55 10.25
C SER A 136 -3.84 -16.54 10.68
N VAL A 137 -4.18 -15.28 10.92
CA VAL A 137 -3.18 -14.24 11.27
C VAL A 137 -2.98 -14.15 12.78
N LEU A 138 -4.03 -13.83 13.53
CA LEU A 138 -3.92 -13.54 14.98
C LEU A 138 -3.30 -14.69 15.81
N PRO A 139 -3.54 -15.97 15.51
CA PRO A 139 -2.96 -17.05 16.31
C PRO A 139 -1.44 -17.16 16.20
N ILE A 140 -0.86 -16.74 15.08
CA ILE A 140 0.55 -16.95 14.76
C ILE A 140 1.39 -15.67 14.68
N CYS A 141 0.79 -14.50 14.79
CA CYS A 141 1.52 -13.23 14.73
C CYS A 141 1.64 -12.59 16.12
N ASP A 142 2.85 -12.14 16.46
CA ASP A 142 3.13 -11.38 17.68
C ASP A 142 2.83 -9.90 17.50
N ASP A 143 2.99 -9.38 16.28
CA ASP A 143 2.83 -7.97 15.97
C ASP A 143 2.27 -7.78 14.55
N VAL A 144 1.41 -6.77 14.40
CA VAL A 144 0.82 -6.38 13.12
C VAL A 144 0.79 -4.86 13.04
N MET A 145 1.29 -4.32 11.93
CA MET A 145 1.27 -2.89 11.62
C MET A 145 0.56 -2.67 10.30
N ALA A 146 -0.28 -1.63 10.20
CA ALA A 146 -0.95 -1.27 8.94
C ALA A 146 -0.81 0.22 8.68
N VAL A 147 -0.59 0.58 7.42
CA VAL A 147 -0.43 1.95 6.93
C VAL A 147 -1.22 2.12 5.64
N ASP A 148 -2.02 3.18 5.57
CA ASP A 148 -2.95 3.45 4.48
C ASP A 148 -2.75 4.87 3.96
N TRP A 149 -2.62 5.05 2.65
CA TRP A 149 -2.51 6.39 2.04
C TRP A 149 -3.19 6.47 0.69
N VAL A 150 -3.50 7.69 0.26
CA VAL A 150 -3.95 7.95 -1.10
C VAL A 150 -2.73 8.27 -1.96
N ALA A 151 -2.58 7.58 -3.06
CA ALA A 151 -1.55 7.84 -4.06
C ALA A 151 -2.20 8.41 -5.31
N ASP A 152 -1.87 9.66 -5.62
CA ASP A 152 -2.34 10.36 -6.80
C ASP A 152 -1.31 10.31 -7.93
N GLY A 153 -1.79 10.38 -9.16
CA GLY A 153 -0.91 10.49 -10.33
C GLY A 153 -0.15 9.22 -10.69
N LEU A 154 -0.62 8.05 -10.26
CA LEU A 154 0.01 6.79 -10.64
C LEU A 154 -0.09 6.57 -12.16
N THR A 155 1.04 6.21 -12.76
CA THR A 155 1.16 5.88 -14.19
C THR A 155 1.59 4.42 -14.35
N GLY A 156 1.10 3.75 -15.40
CA GLY A 156 1.44 2.36 -15.66
C GLY A 156 0.42 1.37 -15.07
N PRO A 157 0.81 0.11 -14.82
CA PRO A 157 -0.08 -0.94 -14.32
C PRO A 157 -0.70 -0.59 -12.97
N VAL A 158 -1.94 -1.04 -12.75
CA VAL A 158 -2.65 -0.82 -11.48
C VAL A 158 -1.95 -1.51 -10.31
N GLY A 159 -1.26 -2.63 -10.54
CA GLY A 159 -0.47 -3.32 -9.53
C GLY A 159 0.77 -3.98 -10.13
N PRO A 160 1.79 -4.28 -9.31
CA PRO A 160 2.97 -5.01 -9.76
C PRO A 160 2.61 -6.45 -10.13
N SER A 161 3.22 -6.94 -11.20
CA SER A 161 3.07 -8.32 -11.68
C SER A 161 3.88 -9.31 -10.83
N PRO A 162 3.57 -10.62 -10.89
CA PRO A 162 4.45 -11.65 -10.32
C PRO A 162 5.90 -11.50 -10.80
N GLY A 163 6.84 -11.60 -9.89
CA GLY A 163 8.28 -11.39 -10.15
C GLY A 163 8.75 -9.95 -10.00
N SER A 164 7.86 -8.96 -10.06
CA SER A 164 8.22 -7.57 -9.73
C SER A 164 8.71 -7.49 -8.29
N ALA A 165 9.66 -6.58 -8.05
CA ALA A 165 10.08 -6.26 -6.68
C ALA A 165 9.46 -4.92 -6.24
N ILE A 166 9.19 -4.78 -4.95
CA ILE A 166 8.76 -3.52 -4.36
C ILE A 166 9.64 -3.17 -3.16
N ARG A 167 9.91 -1.88 -3.01
CA ARG A 167 10.51 -1.31 -1.81
C ARG A 167 9.49 -0.47 -1.10
N VAL A 168 9.14 -0.87 0.11
CA VAL A 168 8.22 -0.13 0.99
C VAL A 168 9.05 0.71 1.94
N THR A 169 8.69 1.98 2.06
CA THR A 169 9.32 2.91 3.01
C THR A 169 8.26 3.58 3.85
N PHE A 170 8.42 3.52 5.18
CA PHE A 170 7.60 4.27 6.12
C PHE A 170 8.49 5.24 6.88
N LEU A 171 8.02 6.48 7.02
CA LEU A 171 8.70 7.56 7.71
C LEU A 171 7.91 7.97 8.94
N LYS A 172 8.59 7.92 10.09
CA LYS A 172 8.12 8.54 11.32
C LYS A 172 8.78 9.89 11.44
N LEU A 173 7.99 10.93 11.44
CA LEU A 173 8.47 12.30 11.50
C LEU A 173 8.75 12.69 12.95
N LYS A 174 9.69 13.61 13.14
CA LYS A 174 9.88 14.31 14.42
C LYS A 174 8.61 15.07 14.79
N GLU A 175 8.41 15.26 16.07
CA GLU A 175 7.30 16.07 16.60
C GLU A 175 7.40 17.52 16.10
N GLU A 176 6.25 18.19 16.01
CA GLU A 176 6.13 19.62 15.68
C GLU A 176 6.56 20.05 14.25
N LEU A 177 6.73 19.09 13.32
CA LEU A 177 6.94 19.44 11.91
C LEU A 177 5.67 20.02 11.29
N GLY A 178 5.81 21.20 10.68
CA GLY A 178 4.72 21.86 9.96
C GLY A 178 4.41 21.21 8.61
N GLU A 179 3.27 21.58 8.02
CA GLU A 179 2.81 21.06 6.73
C GLU A 179 3.80 21.32 5.58
N ALA A 180 4.58 22.42 5.66
CA ALA A 180 5.60 22.74 4.65
C ALA A 180 6.69 21.65 4.59
N ALA A 181 7.19 21.17 5.74
CA ALA A 181 8.20 20.11 5.81
C ALA A 181 7.63 18.76 5.30
N LYS A 182 6.38 18.46 5.60
CA LYS A 182 5.70 17.27 5.04
C LYS A 182 5.60 17.34 3.52
N GLY A 183 5.19 18.49 2.99
CA GLY A 183 5.12 18.73 1.55
C GLY A 183 6.48 18.53 0.88
N GLU A 184 7.56 19.04 1.46
CA GLU A 184 8.92 18.85 0.95
C GLU A 184 9.33 17.37 0.92
N ILE A 185 9.06 16.62 1.98
CA ILE A 185 9.32 15.17 2.04
C ILE A 185 8.57 14.43 0.91
N LEU A 186 7.29 14.74 0.74
CA LEU A 186 6.47 14.11 -0.30
C LEU A 186 7.01 14.40 -1.71
N GLU A 187 7.42 15.65 -1.98
CA GLU A 187 7.98 16.03 -3.28
C GLU A 187 9.36 15.38 -3.54
N VAL A 188 10.22 15.28 -2.52
CA VAL A 188 11.49 14.54 -2.65
C VAL A 188 11.24 13.09 -3.05
N ILE A 189 10.27 12.40 -2.39
CA ILE A 189 9.96 11.00 -2.68
C ILE A 189 9.31 10.84 -4.07
N LYS A 190 8.37 11.71 -4.46
CA LYS A 190 7.78 11.72 -5.81
C LYS A 190 8.85 11.88 -6.90
N GLY A 191 9.86 12.70 -6.64
CA GLY A 191 10.98 12.95 -7.54
C GLY A 191 11.93 11.76 -7.76
N ILE A 192 11.87 10.70 -6.94
CA ILE A 192 12.77 9.53 -7.00
C ILE A 192 12.71 8.85 -8.36
N LYS A 193 11.52 8.63 -8.92
CA LYS A 193 11.35 8.01 -10.24
C LYS A 193 12.10 8.76 -11.35
N GLY A 194 12.13 10.09 -11.29
CA GLY A 194 12.85 10.90 -12.28
C GLY A 194 14.37 10.84 -12.17
N LYS A 195 14.90 10.37 -11.03
CA LYS A 195 16.33 10.26 -10.74
C LYS A 195 16.87 8.84 -10.92
N PHE A 196 16.01 7.84 -10.66
CA PHE A 196 16.32 6.43 -10.80
C PHE A 196 15.41 5.84 -11.88
N GLY A 197 15.93 5.70 -13.10
CA GLY A 197 15.17 5.20 -14.24
C GLY A 197 14.67 3.77 -14.09
N GLU A 198 15.28 3.00 -13.17
CA GLU A 198 14.89 1.64 -12.81
C GLU A 198 13.61 1.58 -11.98
N VAL A 199 13.21 2.72 -11.37
CA VAL A 199 11.94 2.79 -10.63
C VAL A 199 10.79 2.93 -11.64
N GLY A 200 10.08 1.85 -11.89
CA GLY A 200 8.97 1.81 -12.83
C GLY A 200 7.75 2.63 -12.38
N GLN A 201 7.44 2.57 -11.06
CA GLN A 201 6.35 3.32 -10.45
C GLN A 201 6.72 3.75 -9.03
N ILE A 202 6.25 4.91 -8.61
CA ILE A 202 6.34 5.39 -7.22
C ILE A 202 4.95 5.80 -6.73
N SER A 203 4.58 5.32 -5.55
CA SER A 203 3.39 5.71 -4.79
C SER A 203 3.85 6.32 -3.49
N VAL A 204 3.31 7.47 -3.10
CA VAL A 204 3.64 8.14 -1.83
C VAL A 204 2.45 8.94 -1.33
N GLY A 205 2.29 8.99 -0.02
CA GLY A 205 1.25 9.80 0.61
C GLY A 205 1.33 9.82 2.14
N GLU A 206 0.50 10.68 2.71
CA GLU A 206 0.30 10.72 4.16
C GLU A 206 -0.63 9.60 4.61
N ASN A 207 -0.26 8.97 5.71
CA ASN A 207 -1.07 7.92 6.32
C ASN A 207 -2.34 8.50 6.96
N PHE A 208 -3.50 8.06 6.49
CA PHE A 208 -4.80 8.46 7.04
C PHE A 208 -5.36 7.50 8.10
N SER A 209 -4.65 6.39 8.41
CA SER A 209 -5.06 5.37 9.40
C SER A 209 -4.03 5.21 10.53
N PRO A 210 -3.80 6.23 11.36
CA PRO A 210 -2.67 6.26 12.30
C PRO A 210 -2.76 5.24 13.44
N ALA A 211 -3.95 4.71 13.75
CA ALA A 211 -4.19 3.88 14.93
C ALA A 211 -3.33 2.59 15.01
N ARG A 212 -2.90 2.06 13.85
CA ARG A 212 -2.07 0.84 13.73
C ARG A 212 -0.70 1.08 13.12
N ALA A 213 -0.34 2.33 12.90
CA ALA A 213 0.86 2.72 12.16
C ALA A 213 2.08 2.99 13.06
N LYS A 214 2.01 2.75 14.36
CA LYS A 214 3.13 2.96 15.32
C LYS A 214 3.79 4.34 15.22
N GLY A 215 3.03 5.37 14.82
CA GLY A 215 3.51 6.74 14.65
C GLY A 215 4.12 7.05 13.28
N TYR A 216 4.17 6.09 12.34
CA TYR A 216 4.60 6.35 10.97
C TYR A 216 3.49 7.09 10.21
N SER A 217 3.84 8.25 9.66
CA SER A 217 2.88 9.21 9.10
C SER A 217 3.00 9.42 7.59
N ILE A 218 4.13 9.05 6.98
CA ILE A 218 4.32 9.08 5.52
C ILE A 218 4.74 7.68 5.07
N ALA A 219 4.20 7.26 3.93
CA ALA A 219 4.49 5.97 3.34
C ALA A 219 4.75 6.08 1.84
N SER A 220 5.59 5.19 1.32
CA SER A 220 5.80 5.05 -0.12
C SER A 220 6.07 3.61 -0.54
N VAL A 221 5.72 3.30 -1.80
CA VAL A 221 6.06 2.07 -2.50
C VAL A 221 6.75 2.44 -3.81
N ALA A 222 7.99 1.97 -3.98
CA ALA A 222 8.68 1.97 -5.26
C ALA A 222 8.54 0.59 -5.89
N VAL A 223 8.10 0.53 -7.15
CA VAL A 223 7.91 -0.72 -7.91
C VAL A 223 9.01 -0.85 -8.96
N PHE A 224 9.62 -2.03 -9.02
CA PHE A 224 10.62 -2.46 -9.96
C PHE A 224 10.01 -3.60 -10.78
N PHE A 225 9.61 -3.31 -12.03
CA PHE A 225 8.83 -4.27 -12.83
C PHE A 225 9.65 -5.47 -13.28
N GLU A 226 10.96 -5.28 -13.55
CA GLU A 226 11.89 -6.35 -13.92
C GLU A 226 12.51 -7.04 -12.69
N GLY A 227 11.97 -6.75 -11.48
CA GLY A 227 12.27 -7.46 -10.26
C GLY A 227 13.50 -6.96 -9.51
N VAL A 228 14.18 -7.91 -8.84
CA VAL A 228 15.28 -7.61 -7.91
C VAL A 228 16.48 -6.98 -8.59
N SER A 229 16.75 -7.30 -9.85
CA SER A 229 17.87 -6.74 -10.61
C SER A 229 17.80 -5.21 -10.77
N GLU A 230 16.60 -4.66 -11.06
CA GLU A 230 16.41 -3.20 -11.09
C GLU A 230 16.60 -2.57 -9.71
N MET A 231 16.09 -3.23 -8.68
CA MET A 231 16.28 -2.78 -7.29
C MET A 231 17.74 -2.73 -6.89
N GLU A 232 18.54 -3.72 -7.27
CA GLU A 232 19.98 -3.76 -7.03
C GLU A 232 20.74 -2.73 -7.85
N ALA A 233 20.30 -2.44 -9.07
CA ALA A 233 20.87 -1.37 -9.88
C ALA A 233 20.65 0.02 -9.23
N VAL A 234 19.51 0.27 -8.59
CA VAL A 234 19.31 1.47 -7.76
C VAL A 234 20.24 1.47 -6.55
N ASP A 235 20.40 0.33 -5.89
CA ASP A 235 21.27 0.20 -4.71
C ASP A 235 22.74 0.48 -5.04
N SER A 236 23.20 0.15 -6.25
CA SER A 236 24.57 0.42 -6.70
C SER A 236 24.87 1.92 -6.90
N LYS A 237 23.84 2.78 -7.00
CA LYS A 237 23.95 4.25 -7.12
C LYS A 237 24.03 4.91 -5.73
N GLU A 238 24.95 4.49 -4.89
CA GLU A 238 25.02 4.83 -3.46
C GLU A 238 25.05 6.34 -3.22
N GLU A 239 25.90 7.08 -3.97
CA GLU A 239 26.04 8.53 -3.80
C GLU A 239 24.72 9.29 -4.10
N LEU A 240 24.04 8.88 -5.18
CA LEU A 240 22.76 9.49 -5.53
C LEU A 240 21.68 9.15 -4.49
N ALA A 241 21.63 7.89 -4.05
CA ALA A 241 20.70 7.44 -3.01
C ALA A 241 20.95 8.15 -1.68
N LYS A 242 22.22 8.39 -1.33
CA LYS A 242 22.60 9.17 -0.14
C LYS A 242 22.13 10.61 -0.25
N LEU A 243 22.39 11.26 -1.40
CA LEU A 243 21.98 12.65 -1.64
C LEU A 243 20.47 12.84 -1.44
N GLU A 244 19.64 11.90 -1.94
CA GLU A 244 18.20 11.99 -1.77
C GLU A 244 17.75 11.74 -0.32
N LYS A 245 18.37 10.78 0.37
CA LYS A 245 18.11 10.52 1.80
C LYS A 245 18.47 11.72 2.67
N ASP A 246 19.59 12.37 2.38
CA ASP A 246 20.07 13.51 3.18
C ASP A 246 19.13 14.71 3.13
N LYS A 247 18.33 14.89 2.06
CA LYS A 247 17.32 15.94 1.93
C LYS A 247 16.21 15.86 2.97
N VAL A 248 15.87 14.64 3.42
CA VAL A 248 14.74 14.42 4.34
C VAL A 248 15.20 13.96 5.73
N ARG A 249 16.47 13.62 5.89
CA ARG A 249 17.01 13.02 7.11
C ARG A 249 16.73 13.82 8.38
N GLU A 250 16.85 15.14 8.30
CA GLU A 250 16.66 16.01 9.46
C GLU A 250 15.24 16.02 10.02
N TYR A 251 14.25 15.67 9.19
CA TYR A 251 12.84 15.61 9.55
C TYR A 251 12.43 14.28 10.22
N LEU A 252 13.30 13.26 10.18
CA LEU A 252 12.92 11.89 10.53
C LEU A 252 13.33 11.52 11.96
N ASP A 253 12.39 10.92 12.70
CA ASP A 253 12.62 10.23 13.96
C ASP A 253 13.01 8.76 13.72
N SER A 254 12.30 8.08 12.81
CA SER A 254 12.55 6.68 12.48
C SER A 254 12.13 6.35 11.06
N VAL A 255 12.76 5.32 10.48
CA VAL A 255 12.50 4.84 9.11
C VAL A 255 12.38 3.33 9.11
N ILE A 256 11.38 2.82 8.39
CA ILE A 256 11.29 1.42 8.00
C ILE A 256 11.51 1.34 6.49
N VAL A 257 12.42 0.47 6.04
CA VAL A 257 12.65 0.16 4.62
C VAL A 257 12.69 -1.35 4.46
N LEU A 258 11.77 -1.88 3.67
CA LEU A 258 11.58 -3.31 3.43
C LEU A 258 11.51 -3.59 1.94
N ASP A 259 12.16 -4.66 1.51
CA ASP A 259 12.07 -5.15 0.13
C ASP A 259 11.23 -6.44 0.10
N TYR A 260 10.36 -6.53 -0.91
CA TYR A 260 9.45 -7.64 -1.13
C TYR A 260 9.40 -7.99 -2.61
N VAL A 261 9.28 -9.29 -2.94
CA VAL A 261 9.06 -9.76 -4.31
C VAL A 261 7.64 -10.30 -4.41
N VAL A 262 6.92 -9.83 -5.40
CA VAL A 262 5.55 -10.31 -5.68
C VAL A 262 5.63 -11.79 -6.09
N PRO A 263 5.02 -12.71 -5.32
CA PRO A 263 5.12 -14.12 -5.61
C PRO A 263 4.44 -14.47 -6.93
N SER A 264 5.01 -15.42 -7.66
CA SER A 264 4.31 -16.05 -8.77
C SER A 264 3.12 -16.85 -8.23
N PRO A 265 2.00 -16.91 -8.96
CA PRO A 265 0.93 -17.83 -8.63
C PRO A 265 1.56 -19.23 -8.49
N GLN A 266 1.45 -19.83 -7.31
CA GLN A 266 1.86 -21.22 -7.18
C GLN A 266 0.97 -22.01 -8.15
N SER A 267 1.61 -22.66 -9.11
CA SER A 267 0.93 -23.68 -9.91
C SER A 267 0.32 -24.64 -8.89
N ALA A 268 -1.01 -24.70 -8.86
CA ALA A 268 -1.71 -25.70 -8.07
C ALA A 268 -1.16 -27.05 -8.56
N SER A 269 -0.29 -27.65 -7.79
CA SER A 269 0.13 -29.02 -8.02
C SER A 269 -1.11 -29.86 -7.76
N LEU A 270 -1.68 -30.36 -8.87
CA LEU A 270 -2.74 -31.35 -8.90
C LEU A 270 -2.31 -32.64 -8.18
#